data_6711283ee218b8dc8bd7f79bbf6f372f
#
_entry.id   6711283ee218b8dc8bd7f79bbf6f372f
#
_cell.length_a   1.000
_cell.length_b   1.000
_cell.length_c   1.000
_cell.angle_alpha   90.00
_cell.angle_beta   90.00
_cell.angle_gamma   90.00
#
_symmetry.space_group_name_H-M   'P 1'
#
loop_
_entity.id
_entity.type
_entity.pdbx_description
1 polymer ?
#
loop_
_entity_poly.entity_id
_entity_poly.type
_entity_poly.pdbx_seq_one_letter_code
_entity_poly.pdbx_strand_id
1 'polypeptide(L)'
;LIGVLPAILWPADEEALEARLTALKEAGLREVYSDNIYAIPLTRRRGLTLHGGAGLNILNTEALRHYEEEGLASVTASFELSMRGIKSLGGSIPLGAIVYGRLPLMHFRNCPLRAQIGCAACRARGELTDRRGVKFPVECGEKKYSTLLNSVPLHIADKDLRGLDHCILWFTRESAAECAAVAADYRAGRKSERE
;
A
#
# COMPACT_ATOMS: atom_id res chain seq x y z
N LEU A 1 -0.31 -14.41 -8.04
CA LEU A 1 -1.11 -13.19 -8.04
C LEU A 1 -1.63 -12.94 -6.63
N ILE A 2 -1.39 -11.77 -6.07
CA ILE A 2 -1.87 -11.33 -4.75
C ILE A 2 -2.95 -10.29 -4.98
N GLY A 3 -4.13 -10.47 -4.36
CA GLY A 3 -5.22 -9.50 -4.41
C GLY A 3 -5.00 -8.39 -3.39
N VAL A 4 -5.15 -7.12 -3.77
CA VAL A 4 -5.06 -6.00 -2.82
C VAL A 4 -6.46 -5.66 -2.30
N LEU A 5 -6.62 -5.66 -0.98
CA LEU A 5 -7.88 -5.30 -0.34
C LEU A 5 -7.99 -3.77 -0.17
N PRO A 6 -9.22 -3.23 -0.08
CA PRO A 6 -9.41 -1.80 0.17
C PRO A 6 -8.71 -1.35 1.45
N ALA A 7 -8.06 -0.18 1.43
CA ALA A 7 -7.42 0.38 2.62
C ALA A 7 -8.43 0.70 3.74
N ILE A 8 -9.67 1.02 3.36
CA ILE A 8 -10.78 1.29 4.27
C ILE A 8 -11.99 0.47 3.85
N LEU A 9 -12.57 -0.25 4.80
CA LEU A 9 -13.83 -0.98 4.64
C LEU A 9 -14.89 -0.33 5.55
N TRP A 10 -15.99 0.10 4.94
CA TRP A 10 -17.15 0.59 5.69
C TRP A 10 -18.11 -0.56 5.94
N PRO A 11 -18.88 -0.56 7.05
CA PRO A 11 -19.86 -1.61 7.34
C PRO A 11 -20.84 -1.90 6.19
N ALA A 12 -21.27 -0.86 5.49
CA ALA A 12 -22.17 -1.01 4.34
C ALA A 12 -21.53 -1.71 3.12
N ASP A 13 -20.21 -1.86 3.10
CA ASP A 13 -19.48 -2.47 1.98
C ASP A 13 -18.97 -3.88 2.29
N GLU A 14 -19.15 -4.36 3.52
CA GLU A 14 -18.63 -5.66 3.96
C GLU A 14 -19.19 -6.83 3.14
N GLU A 15 -20.51 -6.89 2.98
CA GLU A 15 -21.18 -7.95 2.24
C GLU A 15 -20.72 -8.01 0.77
N ALA A 16 -20.60 -6.85 0.12
CA ALA A 16 -20.13 -6.74 -1.26
C ALA A 16 -18.67 -7.20 -1.41
N LEU A 17 -17.80 -6.84 -0.45
CA LEU A 17 -16.42 -7.31 -0.43
C LEU A 17 -16.35 -8.82 -0.21
N GLU A 18 -17.16 -9.34 0.69
CA GLU A 18 -17.22 -10.77 0.99
C GLU A 18 -17.65 -11.59 -0.23
N ALA A 19 -18.70 -11.16 -0.92
CA ALA A 19 -19.15 -11.81 -2.16
C ALA A 19 -18.07 -11.78 -3.25
N ARG A 20 -17.40 -10.63 -3.43
CA ARG A 20 -16.29 -10.49 -4.39
C ARG A 20 -15.11 -11.41 -4.07
N LEU A 21 -14.72 -11.52 -2.79
CA LEU A 21 -13.63 -12.41 -2.36
C LEU A 21 -13.99 -13.88 -2.58
N THR A 22 -15.25 -14.28 -2.37
CA THR A 22 -15.70 -15.64 -2.64
C THR A 22 -15.54 -15.97 -4.12
N ALA A 23 -16.04 -15.12 -5.01
CA ALA A 23 -15.91 -15.31 -6.46
C ALA A 23 -14.44 -15.34 -6.91
N LEU A 24 -13.59 -14.47 -6.37
CA LEU A 24 -12.15 -14.44 -6.69
C LEU A 24 -11.43 -15.70 -6.19
N LYS A 25 -11.80 -16.22 -5.03
CA LYS A 25 -11.26 -17.47 -4.50
C LYS A 25 -11.62 -18.67 -5.38
N GLU A 26 -12.86 -18.73 -5.86
CA GLU A 26 -13.32 -19.74 -6.83
C GLU A 26 -12.54 -19.64 -8.15
N ALA A 27 -12.20 -18.41 -8.57
CA ALA A 27 -11.36 -18.14 -9.73
C ALA A 27 -9.86 -18.40 -9.48
N GLY A 28 -9.47 -18.87 -8.29
CA GLY A 28 -8.09 -19.26 -7.98
C GLY A 28 -7.27 -18.29 -7.14
N LEU A 29 -7.83 -17.18 -6.64
CA LEU A 29 -7.14 -16.33 -5.69
C LEU A 29 -6.84 -17.10 -4.39
N ARG A 30 -5.60 -17.00 -3.90
CA ARG A 30 -5.16 -17.66 -2.66
C ARG A 30 -4.55 -16.68 -1.66
N GLU A 31 -4.02 -15.57 -2.13
CA GLU A 31 -3.24 -14.65 -1.35
C GLU A 31 -3.77 -13.22 -1.50
N VAL A 32 -3.81 -12.48 -0.41
CA VAL A 32 -4.23 -11.09 -0.39
C VAL A 32 -3.28 -10.23 0.43
N TYR A 33 -3.19 -8.96 0.07
CA TYR A 33 -2.46 -7.91 0.77
C TYR A 33 -3.43 -6.90 1.36
N SER A 34 -3.21 -6.45 2.59
CA SER A 34 -4.03 -5.43 3.22
C SER A 34 -3.24 -4.52 4.14
N ASP A 35 -3.56 -3.23 4.07
CA ASP A 35 -3.08 -2.19 4.98
C ASP A 35 -3.96 -2.03 6.23
N ASN A 36 -4.95 -2.91 6.44
CA ASN A 36 -5.92 -2.72 7.51
C ASN A 36 -6.25 -4.03 8.23
N ILE A 37 -6.39 -3.92 9.56
CA ILE A 37 -6.59 -5.04 10.49
C ILE A 37 -7.89 -5.83 10.24
N TYR A 38 -8.91 -5.24 9.61
CA TYR A 38 -10.16 -5.98 9.29
C TYR A 38 -9.91 -7.21 8.41
N ALA A 39 -8.80 -7.21 7.66
CA ALA A 39 -8.44 -8.32 6.79
C ALA A 39 -8.13 -9.62 7.55
N ILE A 40 -7.65 -9.54 8.79
CA ILE A 40 -7.24 -10.71 9.57
C ILE A 40 -8.42 -11.70 9.76
N PRO A 41 -9.53 -11.32 10.42
CA PRO A 41 -10.65 -12.23 10.57
C PRO A 41 -11.32 -12.58 9.23
N LEU A 42 -11.32 -11.66 8.27
CA LEU A 42 -11.92 -11.87 6.96
C LEU A 42 -11.20 -12.97 6.16
N THR A 43 -9.87 -12.91 6.10
CA THR A 43 -9.04 -13.89 5.38
C THR A 43 -9.01 -15.25 6.08
N ARG A 44 -8.95 -15.24 7.42
CA ARG A 44 -8.97 -16.44 8.24
C ARG A 44 -10.24 -17.28 7.99
N ARG A 45 -11.42 -16.65 8.01
CA ARG A 45 -12.69 -17.32 7.72
C ARG A 45 -12.75 -17.92 6.31
N ARG A 46 -11.96 -17.41 5.38
CA ARG A 46 -11.96 -17.85 3.97
C ARG A 46 -10.78 -18.72 3.59
N GLY A 47 -9.87 -19.00 4.51
CA GLY A 47 -8.65 -19.74 4.21
C GLY A 47 -7.82 -19.10 3.11
N LEU A 48 -7.69 -17.75 3.16
CA LEU A 48 -6.80 -16.97 2.30
C LEU A 48 -5.54 -16.62 3.08
N THR A 49 -4.40 -16.63 2.40
CA THR A 49 -3.13 -16.18 2.96
C THR A 49 -3.10 -14.65 2.99
N LEU A 50 -2.79 -14.07 4.14
CA LEU A 50 -2.72 -12.61 4.32
C LEU A 50 -1.28 -12.11 4.38
N HIS A 51 -0.97 -11.13 3.56
CA HIS A 51 0.24 -10.31 3.63
C HIS A 51 -0.14 -8.95 4.22
N GLY A 52 0.51 -8.57 5.32
CA GLY A 52 0.26 -7.30 6.00
C GLY A 52 1.00 -6.14 5.35
N GLY A 53 0.28 -5.07 5.10
CA GLY A 53 0.83 -3.87 4.49
C GLY A 53 1.37 -2.85 5.50
N ALA A 54 1.98 -1.79 4.99
CA ALA A 54 2.56 -0.72 5.81
C ALA A 54 1.52 0.03 6.66
N GLY A 55 0.25 0.01 6.25
CA GLY A 55 -0.86 0.57 7.02
C GLY A 55 -1.19 -0.16 8.31
N LEU A 56 -0.65 -1.37 8.53
CA LEU A 56 -0.69 -2.03 9.84
C LEU A 56 0.23 -1.37 10.87
N ASN A 57 1.01 -0.39 10.45
CA ASN A 57 1.80 0.50 11.28
C ASN A 57 2.78 -0.20 12.21
N ILE A 58 3.55 -1.16 11.68
CA ILE A 58 4.54 -1.92 12.43
C ILE A 58 5.77 -1.04 12.67
N LEU A 59 5.91 -0.55 13.89
CA LEU A 59 6.96 0.38 14.33
C LEU A 59 7.94 -0.23 15.33
N ASN A 60 7.63 -1.41 15.88
CA ASN A 60 8.44 -2.06 16.90
C ASN A 60 8.28 -3.58 16.85
N THR A 61 9.14 -4.28 17.58
CA THR A 61 9.17 -5.74 17.63
C THR A 61 7.88 -6.35 18.22
N GLU A 62 7.23 -5.70 19.17
CA GLU A 62 6.00 -6.23 19.77
C GLU A 62 4.83 -6.19 18.78
N ALA A 63 4.71 -5.10 18.01
CA ALA A 63 3.74 -5.03 16.91
C ALA A 63 4.02 -6.11 15.85
N LEU A 64 5.30 -6.37 15.53
CA LEU A 64 5.68 -7.41 14.59
C LEU A 64 5.28 -8.80 15.10
N ARG A 65 5.57 -9.13 16.37
CA ARG A 65 5.18 -10.40 17.00
C ARG A 65 3.69 -10.61 17.02
N HIS A 66 2.92 -9.57 17.31
CA HIS A 66 1.46 -9.66 17.27
C HIS A 66 0.96 -10.16 15.92
N TYR A 67 1.45 -9.60 14.81
CA TYR A 67 1.02 -10.05 13.49
C TYR A 67 1.59 -11.41 13.09
N GLU A 68 2.72 -11.80 13.64
CA GLU A 68 3.26 -13.15 13.54
C GLU A 68 2.34 -14.16 14.24
N GLU A 69 1.87 -13.87 15.45
CA GLU A 69 0.91 -14.68 16.21
C GLU A 69 -0.46 -14.74 15.54
N GLU A 70 -0.88 -13.66 14.88
CA GLU A 70 -2.09 -13.63 14.05
C GLU A 70 -1.98 -14.48 12.77
N GLY A 71 -0.78 -15.01 12.45
CA GLY A 71 -0.56 -15.95 11.36
C GLY A 71 -0.49 -15.29 9.97
N LEU A 72 -0.04 -14.04 9.88
CA LEU A 72 0.24 -13.41 8.61
C LEU A 72 1.43 -14.09 7.93
N ALA A 73 1.41 -14.18 6.60
CA ALA A 73 2.48 -14.84 5.84
C ALA A 73 3.72 -13.94 5.64
N SER A 74 3.52 -12.66 5.63
CA SER A 74 4.58 -11.64 5.62
C SER A 74 4.01 -10.30 6.06
N VAL A 75 4.88 -9.36 6.41
CA VAL A 75 4.48 -8.00 6.77
C VAL A 75 5.40 -6.95 6.15
N THR A 76 4.85 -5.77 5.93
CA THR A 76 5.58 -4.60 5.48
C THR A 76 5.70 -3.63 6.65
N ALA A 77 6.92 -3.25 7.02
CA ALA A 77 7.16 -2.28 8.07
C ALA A 77 6.57 -0.91 7.73
N SER A 78 6.26 -0.13 8.76
CA SER A 78 5.82 1.25 8.57
C SER A 78 6.88 2.06 7.82
N PHE A 79 6.44 2.85 6.85
CA PHE A 79 7.31 3.78 6.10
C PHE A 79 7.83 4.96 6.95
N GLU A 80 7.40 5.08 8.19
CA GLU A 80 7.94 6.04 9.16
C GLU A 80 9.25 5.57 9.79
N LEU A 81 9.57 4.27 9.68
CA LEU A 81 10.85 3.73 10.13
C LEU A 81 11.97 4.01 9.11
N SER A 82 13.13 4.37 9.64
CA SER A 82 14.35 4.34 8.83
C SER A 82 14.72 2.89 8.47
N MET A 83 15.49 2.70 7.39
CA MET A 83 16.02 1.37 7.02
C MET A 83 16.77 0.69 8.16
N ARG A 84 17.51 1.46 8.97
CA ARG A 84 18.16 0.93 10.17
C ARG A 84 17.15 0.43 11.21
N GLY A 85 16.07 1.19 11.41
CA GLY A 85 14.96 0.79 12.30
C GLY A 85 14.30 -0.49 11.83
N ILE A 86 13.97 -0.59 10.54
CA ILE A 86 13.37 -1.80 9.97
C ILE A 86 14.28 -3.02 10.19
N LYS A 87 15.58 -2.91 9.88
CA LYS A 87 16.55 -3.98 10.06
C LYS A 87 16.80 -4.37 11.53
N SER A 88 16.39 -3.53 12.47
CA SER A 88 16.50 -3.82 13.92
C SER A 88 15.24 -4.48 14.50
N LEU A 89 14.16 -4.60 13.73
CA LEU A 89 12.99 -5.34 14.14
C LEU A 89 13.33 -6.84 14.21
N GLY A 90 13.15 -7.44 15.37
CA GLY A 90 13.33 -8.88 15.56
C GLY A 90 12.01 -9.61 15.31
N GLY A 91 12.09 -10.78 14.66
CA GLY A 91 10.95 -11.65 14.36
C GLY A 91 11.35 -12.75 13.39
N SER A 92 10.47 -13.70 13.16
CA SER A 92 10.68 -14.79 12.20
C SER A 92 9.79 -14.66 10.95
N ILE A 93 8.79 -13.77 10.99
CA ILE A 93 7.92 -13.48 9.85
C ILE A 93 8.67 -12.70 8.77
N PRO A 94 8.55 -13.05 7.48
CA PRO A 94 9.17 -12.29 6.39
C PRO A 94 8.79 -10.81 6.44
N LEU A 95 9.81 -9.94 6.50
CA LEU A 95 9.66 -8.49 6.67
C LEU A 95 10.13 -7.73 5.44
N GLY A 96 9.28 -6.85 4.96
CA GLY A 96 9.59 -5.99 3.81
C GLY A 96 9.36 -4.51 4.07
N ALA A 97 9.56 -3.72 3.03
CA ALA A 97 9.32 -2.27 3.05
C ALA A 97 8.80 -1.76 1.71
N ILE A 98 8.04 -0.64 1.74
CA ILE A 98 7.78 0.15 0.55
C ILE A 98 9.08 0.88 0.20
N VAL A 99 9.61 0.62 -0.97
CA VAL A 99 10.87 1.21 -1.44
C VAL A 99 10.66 2.19 -2.61
N TYR A 100 9.52 2.11 -3.27
CA TYR A 100 9.10 3.04 -4.31
C TYR A 100 7.62 3.39 -4.18
N GLY A 101 7.29 4.65 -4.50
CA GLY A 101 5.94 5.12 -4.72
C GLY A 101 5.56 6.33 -3.89
N ARG A 102 4.35 6.85 -4.12
CA ARG A 102 3.80 7.97 -3.38
C ARG A 102 3.14 7.48 -2.11
N LEU A 103 3.78 7.77 -0.97
CA LEU A 103 3.28 7.35 0.33
C LEU A 103 1.94 8.00 0.66
N PRO A 104 0.99 7.28 1.29
CA PRO A 104 -0.27 7.83 1.75
C PRO A 104 -0.03 8.77 2.92
N LEU A 105 -0.60 9.98 2.85
CA LEU A 105 -0.53 10.99 3.89
C LEU A 105 -1.81 11.05 4.72
N MET A 106 -2.97 10.88 4.07
CA MET A 106 -4.26 11.01 4.72
C MET A 106 -5.36 10.28 3.96
N HIS A 107 -6.30 9.68 4.70
CA HIS A 107 -7.52 9.13 4.14
C HIS A 107 -8.71 10.04 4.47
N PHE A 108 -9.58 10.25 3.48
CA PHE A 108 -10.81 11.02 3.62
C PHE A 108 -12.02 10.15 3.33
N ARG A 109 -13.03 10.20 4.19
CA ARG A 109 -14.34 9.63 3.87
C ARG A 109 -15.03 10.45 2.77
N ASN A 110 -14.99 11.77 2.89
CA ASN A 110 -15.53 12.70 1.90
C ASN A 110 -14.39 13.22 1.05
N CYS A 111 -14.45 12.95 -0.26
CA CYS A 111 -13.41 13.39 -1.17
C CYS A 111 -13.31 14.93 -1.21
N PRO A 112 -12.14 15.52 -0.92
CA PRO A 112 -11.97 16.97 -0.89
C PRO A 112 -12.15 17.63 -2.27
N LEU A 113 -11.98 16.86 -3.35
CA LEU A 113 -12.15 17.36 -4.73
C LEU A 113 -13.59 17.34 -5.21
N ARG A 114 -14.46 16.56 -4.56
CA ARG A 114 -15.85 16.39 -5.01
C ARG A 114 -16.63 17.70 -5.02
N ALA A 115 -16.44 18.53 -3.99
CA ALA A 115 -17.09 19.83 -3.88
C ALA A 115 -16.47 20.89 -4.79
N GLN A 116 -15.20 20.74 -5.17
CA GLN A 116 -14.46 21.73 -5.96
C GLN A 116 -14.63 21.54 -7.46
N ILE A 117 -14.40 20.33 -7.96
CA ILE A 117 -14.38 20.03 -9.40
C ILE A 117 -15.37 18.92 -9.81
N GLY A 118 -15.97 18.23 -8.87
CA GLY A 118 -16.86 17.09 -9.14
C GLY A 118 -16.14 15.84 -9.68
N CYS A 119 -16.81 14.68 -9.57
CA CYS A 119 -16.22 13.40 -9.96
C CYS A 119 -16.02 13.27 -11.48
N ALA A 120 -16.88 13.89 -12.29
CA ALA A 120 -16.79 13.84 -13.75
C ALA A 120 -15.53 14.53 -14.27
N ALA A 121 -15.20 15.71 -13.74
CA ALA A 121 -13.98 16.44 -14.11
C ALA A 121 -12.72 15.81 -13.51
N CYS A 122 -12.80 15.30 -12.29
CA CYS A 122 -11.68 14.66 -11.59
C CYS A 122 -11.18 13.39 -12.29
N ARG A 123 -12.06 12.57 -12.85
CA ARG A 123 -11.74 11.29 -13.49
C ARG A 123 -10.81 10.40 -12.64
N ALA A 124 -10.93 10.45 -11.31
CA ALA A 124 -10.09 9.79 -10.33
C ALA A 124 -8.58 10.18 -10.37
N ARG A 125 -8.21 11.29 -11.01
CA ARG A 125 -6.83 11.78 -11.15
C ARG A 125 -6.65 13.22 -10.67
N GLY A 126 -7.48 13.67 -9.74
CA GLY A 126 -7.38 15.02 -9.20
C GLY A 126 -6.20 15.22 -8.26
N GLU A 127 -5.92 16.48 -7.97
CA GLU A 127 -4.81 16.90 -7.11
C GLU A 127 -5.28 18.02 -6.17
N LEU A 128 -4.75 18.05 -4.96
CA LEU A 128 -4.80 19.23 -4.09
C LEU A 128 -3.52 20.02 -4.23
N THR A 129 -3.65 21.33 -4.26
CA THR A 129 -2.48 22.23 -4.30
C THR A 129 -2.39 22.97 -2.97
N ASP A 130 -1.24 22.94 -2.34
CA ASP A 130 -0.99 23.70 -1.12
C ASP A 130 -0.75 25.20 -1.41
N ARG A 131 -0.59 25.98 -0.35
CA ARG A 131 -0.33 27.44 -0.43
C ARG A 131 1.01 27.79 -1.10
N ARG A 132 1.91 26.82 -1.29
CA ARG A 132 3.20 26.98 -1.96
C ARG A 132 3.16 26.53 -3.42
N GLY A 133 2.00 26.09 -3.91
CA GLY A 133 1.83 25.56 -5.26
C GLY A 133 2.24 24.10 -5.43
N VAL A 134 2.58 23.40 -4.35
CA VAL A 134 2.93 21.96 -4.40
C VAL A 134 1.68 21.13 -4.60
N LYS A 135 1.71 20.22 -5.57
CA LYS A 135 0.58 19.36 -5.94
C LYS A 135 0.68 18.02 -5.27
N PHE A 136 -0.39 17.62 -4.62
CA PHE A 136 -0.56 16.35 -3.92
C PHE A 136 -1.65 15.53 -4.63
N PRO A 137 -1.30 14.38 -5.22
CA PRO A 137 -2.29 13.53 -5.88
C PRO A 137 -3.33 13.00 -4.90
N VAL A 138 -4.57 12.88 -5.36
CA VAL A 138 -5.67 12.27 -4.61
C VAL A 138 -6.13 11.02 -5.35
N GLU A 139 -5.94 9.86 -4.71
CA GLU A 139 -6.43 8.58 -5.20
C GLU A 139 -7.86 8.32 -4.76
N CYS A 140 -8.68 7.78 -5.66
CA CYS A 140 -10.08 7.48 -5.41
C CYS A 140 -10.28 5.99 -5.10
N GLY A 141 -10.68 5.66 -3.89
CA GLY A 141 -11.07 4.31 -3.48
C GLY A 141 -12.53 4.02 -3.85
N GLU A 142 -12.81 3.78 -5.12
CA GLU A 142 -14.15 3.40 -5.66
C GLU A 142 -15.28 4.38 -5.26
N LYS A 143 -14.98 5.66 -5.08
CA LYS A 143 -15.89 6.72 -4.59
C LYS A 143 -16.35 6.54 -3.13
N LYS A 144 -15.79 5.61 -2.39
CA LYS A 144 -16.12 5.29 -0.99
C LYS A 144 -15.22 6.02 0.00
N TYR A 145 -13.99 6.26 -0.42
CA TYR A 145 -12.99 7.08 0.29
C TYR A 145 -12.01 7.68 -0.72
N SER A 146 -11.15 8.54 -0.28
CA SER A 146 -10.00 9.00 -1.06
C SER A 146 -8.76 9.09 -0.20
N THR A 147 -7.59 8.96 -0.85
CA THR A 147 -6.29 8.99 -0.19
C THR A 147 -5.46 10.11 -0.78
N LEU A 148 -4.99 11.03 0.06
CA LEU A 148 -3.99 12.02 -0.31
C LEU A 148 -2.62 11.34 -0.32
N LEU A 149 -1.92 11.47 -1.43
CA LEU A 149 -0.57 10.93 -1.59
C LEU A 149 0.48 12.02 -1.49
N ASN A 150 1.69 11.63 -1.12
CA ASN A 150 2.84 12.55 -1.12
C ASN A 150 3.07 13.14 -2.52
N SER A 151 3.48 14.40 -2.57
CA SER A 151 3.76 15.12 -3.81
C SER A 151 4.91 14.51 -4.61
N VAL A 152 5.88 13.91 -3.92
CA VAL A 152 7.06 13.26 -4.52
C VAL A 152 7.04 11.76 -4.21
N PRO A 153 7.30 10.87 -5.18
CA PRO A 153 7.45 9.44 -4.89
C PRO A 153 8.73 9.17 -4.09
N LEU A 154 8.64 8.28 -3.12
CA LEU A 154 9.81 7.63 -2.55
C LEU A 154 10.53 6.87 -3.67
N HIS A 155 11.87 6.96 -3.74
CA HIS A 155 12.69 6.18 -4.66
C HIS A 155 14.07 5.97 -4.05
N ILE A 156 14.32 4.78 -3.54
CA ILE A 156 15.53 4.43 -2.78
C ILE A 156 16.30 3.25 -3.38
N ALA A 157 16.26 3.09 -4.71
CA ALA A 157 16.98 2.03 -5.42
C ALA A 157 18.51 2.08 -5.24
N ASP A 158 19.05 3.25 -4.84
CA ASP A 158 20.46 3.49 -4.54
C ASP A 158 20.85 3.13 -3.09
N LYS A 159 19.91 2.72 -2.27
CA LYS A 159 20.16 2.39 -0.86
C LYS A 159 20.41 0.89 -0.66
N ASP A 160 21.02 0.55 0.46
CA ASP A 160 21.21 -0.84 0.86
C ASP A 160 19.90 -1.45 1.37
N LEU A 161 19.27 -2.27 0.53
CA LEU A 161 18.03 -3.00 0.80
C LEU A 161 18.25 -4.43 1.30
N ARG A 162 19.50 -4.86 1.48
CA ARG A 162 19.81 -6.20 2.02
C ARG A 162 19.23 -6.37 3.41
N GLY A 163 18.72 -7.57 3.69
CA GLY A 163 18.05 -7.88 4.95
C GLY A 163 16.54 -7.55 4.96
N LEU A 164 15.98 -7.08 3.84
CA LEU A 164 14.55 -7.15 3.59
C LEU A 164 14.24 -8.46 2.85
N ASP A 165 13.17 -9.14 3.25
CA ASP A 165 12.68 -10.34 2.57
C ASP A 165 11.90 -10.00 1.30
N HIS A 166 11.27 -8.82 1.26
CA HIS A 166 10.61 -8.31 0.07
C HIS A 166 10.63 -6.78 0.00
N CYS A 167 10.52 -6.26 -1.22
CA CYS A 167 10.43 -4.83 -1.51
C CYS A 167 9.14 -4.54 -2.29
N ILE A 168 8.38 -3.54 -1.86
CA ILE A 168 7.16 -3.11 -2.55
C ILE A 168 7.45 -1.89 -3.41
N LEU A 169 7.18 -2.03 -4.71
CA LEU A 169 7.09 -0.93 -5.67
C LEU A 169 5.62 -0.54 -5.79
N TRP A 170 5.23 0.53 -5.10
CA TRP A 170 3.84 0.98 -5.02
C TRP A 170 3.51 1.96 -6.15
N PHE A 171 3.12 1.41 -7.30
CA PHE A 171 2.71 2.21 -8.44
C PHE A 171 1.27 2.70 -8.30
N THR A 172 1.02 3.97 -8.64
CA THR A 172 -0.30 4.60 -8.58
C THR A 172 -0.68 5.30 -9.87
N ARG A 173 0.19 6.15 -10.40
CA ARG A 173 -0.08 6.98 -11.59
C ARG A 173 0.93 6.78 -12.71
N GLU A 174 1.92 5.99 -12.48
CA GLU A 174 2.99 5.69 -13.41
C GLU A 174 2.44 4.95 -14.65
N SER A 175 2.95 5.32 -15.80
CA SER A 175 2.73 4.58 -17.06
C SER A 175 3.46 3.23 -17.03
N ALA A 176 3.10 2.33 -17.93
CA ALA A 176 3.79 1.04 -18.04
C ALA A 176 5.31 1.21 -18.30
N ALA A 177 5.71 2.21 -19.07
CA ALA A 177 7.12 2.51 -19.33
C ALA A 177 7.84 2.98 -18.07
N GLU A 178 7.23 3.86 -17.27
CA GLU A 178 7.77 4.30 -15.99
C GLU A 178 7.86 3.16 -15.00
N CYS A 179 6.85 2.30 -14.90
CA CYS A 179 6.89 1.11 -14.05
C CYS A 179 8.08 0.19 -14.44
N ALA A 180 8.27 -0.06 -15.74
CA ALA A 180 9.38 -0.87 -16.23
C ALA A 180 10.74 -0.24 -15.92
N ALA A 181 10.88 1.07 -16.08
CA ALA A 181 12.10 1.79 -15.78
C ALA A 181 12.44 1.75 -14.28
N VAL A 182 11.44 1.96 -13.40
CA VAL A 182 11.61 1.81 -11.95
C VAL A 182 12.04 0.39 -11.60
N ALA A 183 11.37 -0.61 -12.14
CA ALA A 183 11.73 -2.00 -11.86
C ALA A 183 13.17 -2.33 -12.30
N ALA A 184 13.65 -1.73 -13.41
CA ALA A 184 15.03 -1.87 -13.86
C ALA A 184 16.01 -1.20 -12.89
N ASP A 185 15.69 -0.03 -12.34
CA ASP A 185 16.52 0.65 -11.32
C ASP A 185 16.74 -0.25 -10.10
N TYR A 186 15.69 -0.89 -9.59
CA TYR A 186 15.79 -1.77 -8.42
C TYR A 186 16.56 -3.06 -8.72
N ARG A 187 16.47 -3.61 -9.93
CA ARG A 187 17.30 -4.75 -10.37
C ARG A 187 18.77 -4.38 -10.48
N ALA A 188 19.05 -3.15 -10.91
CA ALA A 188 20.42 -2.64 -11.06
C ALA A 188 21.03 -2.10 -9.76
N GLY A 189 20.22 -1.94 -8.68
CA GLY A 189 20.63 -1.34 -7.42
C GLY A 189 21.05 0.14 -7.54
N ARG A 190 20.47 0.88 -8.48
CA ARG A 190 20.81 2.29 -8.74
C ARG A 190 19.58 3.06 -9.26
N LYS A 191 19.57 4.37 -9.04
CA LYS A 191 18.65 5.26 -9.73
C LYS A 191 19.20 5.58 -11.12
N SER A 192 18.36 5.47 -12.15
CA SER A 192 18.66 6.10 -13.42
C SER A 192 18.46 7.61 -13.31
N GLU A 193 19.33 8.40 -13.92
CA GLU A 193 19.10 9.83 -14.11
C GLU A 193 17.86 9.99 -14.99
N ARG A 194 16.83 10.62 -14.45
CA ARG A 194 15.61 10.95 -15.19
C ARG A 194 15.55 12.47 -15.27
N GLU A 195 15.56 12.98 -16.48
CA GLU A 195 15.28 14.38 -16.77
C GLU A 195 13.85 14.78 -16.38
#